data_e4e4ab69a4a71a6a5ea5063e6e9f81b4
#
_entry.id   e4e4ab69a4a71a6a5ea5063e6e9f81b4
#
_cell.length_a   1.000
_cell.length_b   1.000
_cell.length_c   1.000
_cell.angle_alpha   90.00
_cell.angle_beta   90.00
_cell.angle_gamma   90.00
#
_symmetry.space_group_name_H-M   'P 1'
#
loop_
_entity.id
_entity.type
_entity.pdbx_description
1 polymer ?
#
loop_
_entity_poly.entity_id
_entity_poly.type
_entity_poly.pdbx_seq_one_letter_code
_entity_poly.pdbx_strand_id
1 'polypeptide(L)'
;MTWSTWMRRTGAAALALALAQGVPAAAQDSALLQYAGADRHQKLVEAARKEGTFTFYTTIAEKDIPPLIEPFEKKYGIKVRIWRAGTDKVLQRTLAETAARRYEVDAIHVGAPELEAMHREKILQPVNSPYFASLVKGAVPAHREWAATLLSVWVQAYNTNLIKKEDLPKTYQDLLDPRWKGRLGIESKVQEWYSTVVTDMGEEKGIRLFRDIVERNGISARKGHSLLNNMVIAGEVPLALTVYNYMPQSAKDKGAPIDWFVLEPAVARANGIGIARRAPHPNAAALFYDYMLSPDVQKLLVSMDYVPTNTAVPSPLDKNLRVLLVDPAMALDQIDKWTRSYEDVVTKRGGR
;
A
#
# COMPACT_ATOMS: atom_id res chain seq x y z
N MET A 1 66.80 -35.35 55.02
CA MET A 1 67.27 -34.86 53.72
C MET A 1 66.15 -33.96 53.17
N THR A 2 66.14 -32.68 53.57
CA THR A 2 66.66 -31.45 52.94
C THR A 2 66.12 -31.21 51.53
N TRP A 3 65.34 -30.18 51.41
CA TRP A 3 65.53 -28.94 50.65
C TRP A 3 64.27 -28.18 50.65
N SER A 4 64.11 -27.11 51.40
CA SER A 4 64.43 -25.70 51.38
C SER A 4 63.64 -24.89 50.23
N THR A 5 62.70 -24.10 50.77
CA THR A 5 62.42 -22.70 50.48
C THR A 5 62.83 -22.08 49.15
N TRP A 6 61.88 -21.46 48.48
CA TRP A 6 62.00 -20.05 48.05
C TRP A 6 60.61 -19.38 47.77
N MET A 7 60.30 -18.40 48.64
CA MET A 7 59.22 -17.45 48.37
C MET A 7 59.61 -16.50 47.25
N ARG A 8 58.71 -16.31 46.30
CA ARG A 8 58.69 -15.05 45.54
C ARG A 8 57.31 -14.49 45.51
N ARG A 9 57.16 -13.33 46.15
CA ARG A 9 56.04 -12.39 46.02
C ARG A 9 56.05 -11.86 44.60
N THR A 10 54.93 -12.01 43.84
CA THR A 10 54.63 -11.21 42.67
C THR A 10 53.24 -10.60 42.87
N GLY A 11 53.21 -9.29 42.91
CA GLY A 11 52.00 -8.48 43.10
C GLY A 11 51.02 -8.70 41.97
N ALA A 12 49.75 -8.91 42.38
CA ALA A 12 48.61 -8.89 41.47
C ALA A 12 48.25 -7.44 41.17
N ALA A 13 48.65 -6.95 40.00
CA ALA A 13 48.08 -5.72 39.44
C ALA A 13 46.70 -6.10 38.85
N ALA A 14 45.62 -5.72 39.55
CA ALA A 14 44.28 -5.84 39.05
C ALA A 14 44.06 -4.80 37.93
N LEU A 15 44.12 -5.24 36.68
CA LEU A 15 43.70 -4.45 35.53
C LEU A 15 42.17 -4.47 35.51
N ALA A 16 41.55 -3.40 36.01
CA ALA A 16 40.12 -3.13 35.81
C ALA A 16 39.91 -2.77 34.33
N LEU A 17 39.58 -3.76 33.47
CA LEU A 17 39.00 -3.49 32.14
C LEU A 17 37.59 -2.96 32.35
N ALA A 18 37.42 -1.66 32.23
CA ALA A 18 36.13 -1.05 32.05
C ALA A 18 35.57 -1.51 30.69
N LEU A 19 34.69 -2.50 30.67
CA LEU A 19 33.85 -2.84 29.55
C LEU A 19 32.87 -1.65 29.32
N ALA A 20 33.33 -0.68 28.55
CA ALA A 20 32.42 0.25 27.90
C ALA A 20 31.54 -0.60 26.95
N GLN A 21 30.37 -1.02 27.44
CA GLN A 21 29.35 -1.60 26.60
C GLN A 21 28.87 -0.46 25.69
N GLY A 22 29.53 -0.30 24.54
CA GLY A 22 29.03 0.53 23.48
C GLY A 22 27.64 0.02 23.10
N VAL A 23 26.61 0.83 23.32
CA VAL A 23 25.28 0.58 22.79
C VAL A 23 25.50 0.35 21.27
N PRO A 24 25.00 -0.75 20.70
CA PRO A 24 25.21 -1.01 19.28
C PRO A 24 24.67 0.18 18.47
N ALA A 25 25.45 0.68 17.52
CA ALA A 25 25.15 1.87 16.72
C ALA A 25 23.70 1.84 16.14
N ALA A 26 23.20 0.65 15.78
CA ALA A 26 21.82 0.44 15.33
C ALA A 26 20.73 0.85 16.34
N ALA A 27 21.01 0.88 17.65
CA ALA A 27 20.02 1.30 18.66
C ALA A 27 19.97 2.82 18.82
N GLN A 28 21.04 3.53 18.50
CA GLN A 28 21.08 5.00 18.53
C GLN A 28 20.48 5.60 17.25
N ASP A 29 20.62 4.94 16.11
CA ASP A 29 20.16 5.45 14.81
C ASP A 29 18.63 5.40 14.66
N SER A 30 17.93 4.46 15.32
CA SER A 30 16.47 4.38 15.28
C SER A 30 15.75 5.45 16.13
N ALA A 31 16.44 6.15 17.01
CA ALA A 31 15.85 7.19 17.87
C ALA A 31 15.26 8.35 17.06
N LEU A 32 15.84 8.70 15.90
CA LEU A 32 15.34 9.77 15.05
C LEU A 32 14.01 9.43 14.37
N LEU A 33 13.67 8.16 14.19
CA LEU A 33 12.40 7.75 13.62
C LEU A 33 11.22 8.18 14.51
N GLN A 34 11.41 8.19 15.83
CA GLN A 34 10.40 8.58 16.81
C GLN A 34 10.55 10.04 17.28
N TYR A 35 11.62 10.71 16.90
CA TYR A 35 11.88 12.09 17.33
C TYR A 35 10.86 13.05 16.74
N ALA A 36 10.26 13.91 17.59
CA ALA A 36 9.18 14.84 17.22
C ALA A 36 9.60 16.34 17.34
N GLY A 37 10.88 16.62 17.58
CA GLY A 37 11.36 18.01 17.69
C GLY A 37 11.29 18.77 16.37
N ALA A 38 11.21 20.10 16.45
CA ALA A 38 11.10 20.97 15.26
C ALA A 38 12.30 20.85 14.30
N ASP A 39 13.45 20.41 14.79
CA ASP A 39 14.69 20.19 14.04
C ASP A 39 14.82 18.76 13.46
N ARG A 40 13.73 17.93 13.55
CA ARG A 40 13.73 16.55 13.07
C ARG A 40 14.18 16.42 11.61
N HIS A 41 13.67 17.27 10.73
CA HIS A 41 14.03 17.21 9.31
C HIS A 41 15.53 17.43 9.10
N GLN A 42 16.11 18.44 9.76
CA GLN A 42 17.54 18.73 9.66
C GLN A 42 18.38 17.55 10.16
N LYS A 43 18.05 17.01 11.34
CA LYS A 43 18.75 15.86 11.92
C LYS A 43 18.66 14.61 11.02
N LEU A 44 17.48 14.35 10.44
CA LEU A 44 17.32 13.24 9.50
C LEU A 44 18.16 13.43 8.24
N VAL A 45 18.20 14.65 7.67
CA VAL A 45 19.04 14.94 6.49
C VAL A 45 20.51 14.71 6.79
N GLU A 46 21.00 15.17 7.94
CA GLU A 46 22.40 15.00 8.35
C GLU A 46 22.76 13.53 8.56
N ALA A 47 21.89 12.75 9.25
CA ALA A 47 22.09 11.34 9.50
C ALA A 47 21.98 10.52 8.21
N ALA A 48 20.96 10.77 7.39
CA ALA A 48 20.73 10.09 6.12
C ALA A 48 21.87 10.30 5.11
N ARG A 49 22.45 11.50 5.07
CA ARG A 49 23.64 11.78 4.25
C ARG A 49 24.88 10.98 4.67
N LYS A 50 25.02 10.71 5.96
CA LYS A 50 26.12 9.83 6.45
C LYS A 50 25.89 8.38 6.02
N GLU A 51 24.64 7.93 5.95
CA GLU A 51 24.29 6.60 5.42
C GLU A 51 24.48 6.54 3.90
N GLY A 52 24.19 7.62 3.17
CA GLY A 52 24.46 7.84 1.74
C GLY A 52 23.60 7.00 0.79
N THR A 53 22.91 5.98 1.27
CA THR A 53 22.08 5.07 0.46
C THR A 53 21.02 4.40 1.32
N PHE A 54 19.98 3.85 0.67
CA PHE A 54 19.07 2.87 1.28
C PHE A 54 18.45 1.95 0.22
N THR A 55 17.92 0.81 0.66
CA THR A 55 17.26 -0.18 -0.20
C THR A 55 15.74 -0.06 -0.08
N PHE A 56 15.08 0.09 -1.20
CA PHE A 56 13.64 0.28 -1.33
C PHE A 56 12.97 -0.88 -2.06
N TYR A 57 12.12 -1.64 -1.36
CA TYR A 57 11.26 -2.65 -1.98
C TYR A 57 9.91 -2.04 -2.30
N THR A 58 9.43 -2.22 -3.54
CA THR A 58 8.21 -1.53 -3.96
C THR A 58 7.37 -2.30 -4.97
N THR A 59 6.06 -1.99 -4.96
CA THR A 59 5.10 -2.42 -5.97
C THR A 59 4.67 -1.29 -6.91
N ILE A 60 5.21 -0.08 -6.73
CA ILE A 60 4.93 1.07 -7.61
C ILE A 60 5.19 0.70 -9.07
N ALA A 61 4.35 1.18 -9.98
CA ALA A 61 4.51 0.91 -11.40
C ALA A 61 5.88 1.41 -11.89
N GLU A 62 6.53 0.63 -12.74
CA GLU A 62 7.92 0.89 -13.16
C GLU A 62 8.10 2.30 -13.76
N LYS A 63 7.13 2.75 -14.57
CA LYS A 63 7.10 4.08 -15.17
C LYS A 63 7.02 5.24 -14.16
N ASP A 64 6.49 4.99 -12.97
CA ASP A 64 6.25 5.99 -11.92
C ASP A 64 7.43 6.09 -10.92
N ILE A 65 8.38 5.15 -10.97
CA ILE A 65 9.53 5.13 -10.07
C ILE A 65 10.51 6.29 -10.31
N PRO A 66 10.99 6.54 -11.54
CA PRO A 66 11.97 7.60 -11.78
C PRO A 66 11.49 8.99 -11.32
N PRO A 67 10.24 9.44 -11.63
CA PRO A 67 9.74 10.72 -11.16
C PRO A 67 9.69 10.87 -9.64
N LEU A 68 9.54 9.77 -8.88
CA LEU A 68 9.53 9.78 -7.42
C LEU A 68 10.95 9.78 -6.83
N ILE A 69 11.87 9.07 -7.46
CA ILE A 69 13.20 8.79 -6.90
C ILE A 69 14.23 9.85 -7.30
N GLU A 70 14.29 10.25 -8.57
CA GLU A 70 15.30 11.19 -9.06
C GLU A 70 15.30 12.54 -8.34
N PRO A 71 14.13 13.16 -8.05
CA PRO A 71 14.12 14.41 -7.27
C PRO A 71 14.61 14.22 -5.83
N PHE A 72 14.33 13.07 -5.20
CA PHE A 72 14.83 12.74 -3.87
C PHE A 72 16.37 12.61 -3.88
N GLU A 73 16.92 11.82 -4.79
CA GLU A 73 18.35 11.63 -4.93
C GLU A 73 19.07 12.96 -5.21
N LYS A 74 18.51 13.77 -6.13
CA LYS A 74 19.05 15.09 -6.47
C LYS A 74 19.04 16.05 -5.28
N LYS A 75 17.94 16.06 -4.51
CA LYS A 75 17.78 16.99 -3.37
C LYS A 75 18.67 16.64 -2.19
N TYR A 76 18.82 15.37 -1.88
CA TYR A 76 19.45 14.92 -0.65
C TYR A 76 20.83 14.31 -0.83
N GLY A 77 21.20 13.91 -2.06
CA GLY A 77 22.48 13.25 -2.35
C GLY A 77 22.54 11.79 -1.86
N ILE A 78 21.37 11.14 -1.65
CA ILE A 78 21.25 9.79 -1.14
C ILE A 78 20.83 8.87 -2.27
N LYS A 79 21.53 7.73 -2.45
CA LYS A 79 21.21 6.76 -3.50
C LYS A 79 20.14 5.77 -3.07
N VAL A 80 19.14 5.55 -3.94
CA VAL A 80 18.05 4.60 -3.70
C VAL A 80 18.29 3.30 -4.49
N ARG A 81 18.54 2.21 -3.80
CA ARG A 81 18.62 0.87 -4.41
C ARG A 81 17.24 0.26 -4.45
N ILE A 82 16.70 0.08 -5.64
CA ILE A 82 15.31 -0.33 -5.84
C ILE A 82 15.22 -1.81 -6.20
N TRP A 83 14.34 -2.52 -5.50
CA TRP A 83 13.85 -3.80 -5.95
C TRP A 83 12.34 -3.75 -6.11
N ARG A 84 11.88 -3.91 -7.35
CA ARG A 84 10.47 -3.85 -7.71
C ARG A 84 9.95 -5.24 -8.03
N ALA A 85 8.80 -5.62 -7.42
CA ALA A 85 8.12 -6.87 -7.71
C ALA A 85 6.60 -6.71 -7.50
N GLY A 86 5.84 -7.76 -7.78
CA GLY A 86 4.42 -7.82 -7.39
C GLY A 86 4.25 -8.02 -5.89
N THR A 87 3.07 -7.70 -5.39
CA THR A 87 2.69 -7.66 -3.97
C THR A 87 3.10 -8.93 -3.21
N ASP A 88 2.70 -10.11 -3.70
CA ASP A 88 3.03 -11.40 -3.07
C ASP A 88 4.54 -11.62 -2.97
N LYS A 89 5.28 -11.24 -4.02
CA LYS A 89 6.75 -11.42 -4.05
C LYS A 89 7.46 -10.48 -3.08
N VAL A 90 6.97 -9.24 -2.91
CA VAL A 90 7.52 -8.30 -1.94
C VAL A 90 7.34 -8.86 -0.52
N LEU A 91 6.12 -9.29 -0.18
CA LEU A 91 5.84 -9.89 1.11
C LEU A 91 6.69 -11.15 1.36
N GLN A 92 6.66 -12.11 0.43
CA GLN A 92 7.39 -13.38 0.58
C GLN A 92 8.90 -13.17 0.73
N ARG A 93 9.50 -12.28 -0.07
CA ARG A 93 10.93 -11.98 0.03
C ARG A 93 11.28 -11.37 1.39
N THR A 94 10.50 -10.38 1.83
CA THR A 94 10.73 -9.72 3.12
C THR A 94 10.63 -10.70 4.29
N LEU A 95 9.62 -11.58 4.28
CA LEU A 95 9.47 -12.65 5.28
C LEU A 95 10.66 -13.61 5.26
N ALA A 96 11.06 -14.10 4.07
CA ALA A 96 12.14 -15.05 3.92
C ALA A 96 13.51 -14.46 4.35
N GLU A 97 13.81 -13.22 3.99
CA GLU A 97 15.03 -12.52 4.40
C GLU A 97 15.06 -12.31 5.91
N THR A 98 13.93 -11.90 6.51
CA THR A 98 13.82 -11.74 7.97
C THR A 98 14.03 -13.06 8.71
N ALA A 99 13.39 -14.14 8.26
CA ALA A 99 13.57 -15.48 8.84
C ALA A 99 15.02 -15.98 8.72
N ALA A 100 15.69 -15.66 7.61
CA ALA A 100 17.11 -15.97 7.40
C ALA A 100 18.07 -14.99 8.10
N ARG A 101 17.57 -14.01 8.86
CA ARG A 101 18.34 -12.93 9.50
C ARG A 101 19.19 -12.11 8.51
N ARG A 102 18.74 -12.00 7.27
CA ARG A 102 19.31 -11.13 6.23
C ARG A 102 18.50 -9.85 6.16
N TYR A 103 19.08 -8.77 6.63
CA TYR A 103 18.40 -7.48 6.73
C TYR A 103 18.92 -6.56 5.63
N GLU A 104 18.35 -6.71 4.42
CA GLU A 104 18.80 -5.97 3.23
C GLU A 104 17.90 -4.78 2.90
N VAL A 105 16.63 -4.84 3.30
CA VAL A 105 15.66 -3.81 3.00
C VAL A 105 15.59 -2.77 4.11
N ASP A 106 15.48 -1.50 3.71
CA ASP A 106 15.31 -0.38 4.62
C ASP A 106 13.86 0.12 4.63
N ALA A 107 13.30 0.41 3.45
CA ALA A 107 11.92 0.87 3.29
C ALA A 107 11.13 -0.04 2.35
N ILE A 108 9.87 -0.29 2.68
CA ILE A 108 8.97 -1.18 1.93
C ILE A 108 7.70 -0.42 1.58
N HIS A 109 7.35 -0.40 0.29
CA HIS A 109 6.10 0.20 -0.20
C HIS A 109 5.26 -0.86 -0.90
N VAL A 110 4.11 -1.18 -0.29
CA VAL A 110 3.19 -2.23 -0.74
C VAL A 110 1.78 -1.93 -0.24
N GLY A 111 0.81 -2.77 -0.56
CA GLY A 111 -0.56 -2.63 -0.06
C GLY A 111 -0.67 -2.72 1.46
N ALA A 112 -1.66 -2.05 2.03
CA ALA A 112 -1.88 -2.02 3.48
C ALA A 112 -2.06 -3.40 4.13
N PRO A 113 -2.75 -4.40 3.52
CA PRO A 113 -2.82 -5.74 4.10
C PRO A 113 -1.45 -6.40 4.26
N GLU A 114 -0.54 -6.24 3.30
CA GLU A 114 0.81 -6.80 3.36
C GLU A 114 1.67 -6.08 4.42
N LEU A 115 1.51 -4.76 4.56
CA LEU A 115 2.16 -4.00 5.64
C LEU A 115 1.64 -4.42 7.01
N GLU A 116 0.34 -4.67 7.12
CA GLU A 116 -0.27 -5.19 8.35
C GLU A 116 0.24 -6.61 8.68
N ALA A 117 0.41 -7.48 7.67
CA ALA A 117 1.04 -8.78 7.87
C ALA A 117 2.49 -8.64 8.38
N MET A 118 3.26 -7.71 7.81
CA MET A 118 4.63 -7.43 8.25
C MET A 118 4.68 -6.84 9.66
N HIS A 119 3.67 -6.02 10.05
CA HIS A 119 3.51 -5.55 11.42
C HIS A 119 3.32 -6.71 12.40
N ARG A 120 2.40 -7.63 12.11
CA ARG A 120 2.13 -8.81 12.94
C ARG A 120 3.35 -9.72 13.12
N GLU A 121 4.16 -9.83 12.08
CA GLU A 121 5.45 -10.54 12.09
C GLU A 121 6.61 -9.73 12.73
N LYS A 122 6.33 -8.53 13.25
CA LYS A 122 7.29 -7.63 13.91
C LYS A 122 8.47 -7.24 12.99
N ILE A 123 8.22 -7.14 11.70
CA ILE A 123 9.21 -6.79 10.69
C ILE A 123 9.39 -5.27 10.60
N LEU A 124 8.32 -4.53 10.81
CA LEU A 124 8.32 -3.08 10.74
C LEU A 124 8.61 -2.43 12.09
N GLN A 125 8.97 -1.16 12.09
CA GLN A 125 9.16 -0.36 13.31
C GLN A 125 8.33 0.93 13.24
N PRO A 126 7.91 1.45 14.42
CA PRO A 126 7.10 2.65 14.47
C PRO A 126 7.88 3.88 13.99
N VAL A 127 7.19 4.78 13.31
CA VAL A 127 7.71 6.07 12.84
C VAL A 127 6.83 7.18 13.39
N ASN A 128 7.41 8.36 13.62
CA ASN A 128 6.68 9.56 13.96
C ASN A 128 6.94 10.63 12.88
N SER A 129 6.05 10.70 11.88
CA SER A 129 6.17 11.68 10.80
C SER A 129 5.38 12.95 11.13
N PRO A 130 5.93 14.15 10.81
CA PRO A 130 5.22 15.41 10.99
C PRO A 130 3.97 15.52 10.11
N TYR A 131 3.84 14.68 9.09
CA TYR A 131 2.71 14.70 8.16
C TYR A 131 1.50 13.89 8.62
N PHE A 132 1.58 13.10 9.69
CA PHE A 132 0.48 12.22 10.11
C PHE A 132 -0.83 12.95 10.36
N ALA A 133 -0.77 14.16 10.95
CA ALA A 133 -1.96 14.97 11.20
C ALA A 133 -2.65 15.47 9.92
N SER A 134 -1.93 15.47 8.81
CA SER A 134 -2.44 15.92 7.50
C SER A 134 -2.92 14.76 6.62
N LEU A 135 -2.89 13.53 7.10
CA LEU A 135 -3.34 12.38 6.31
C LEU A 135 -4.83 12.10 6.52
N VAL A 136 -5.45 11.51 5.50
CA VAL A 136 -6.85 11.06 5.61
C VAL A 136 -7.03 10.07 6.76
N LYS A 137 -8.22 10.06 7.34
CA LYS A 137 -8.55 9.13 8.43
C LYS A 137 -8.30 7.67 8.00
N GLY A 138 -7.62 6.90 8.85
CA GLY A 138 -7.26 5.50 8.57
C GLY A 138 -5.98 5.31 7.76
N ALA A 139 -5.33 6.38 7.30
CA ALA A 139 -4.05 6.29 6.60
C ALA A 139 -2.87 5.90 7.51
N VAL A 140 -3.00 6.06 8.82
CA VAL A 140 -2.00 5.68 9.82
C VAL A 140 -2.64 4.78 10.85
N PRO A 141 -2.22 3.52 10.99
CA PRO A 141 -2.73 2.63 12.03
C PRO A 141 -2.22 3.05 13.41
N ALA A 142 -2.87 2.58 14.47
CA ALA A 142 -2.53 2.93 15.85
C ALA A 142 -1.08 2.58 16.23
N HIS A 143 -0.54 1.49 15.69
CA HIS A 143 0.85 1.06 15.93
C HIS A 143 1.91 1.91 15.21
N ARG A 144 1.55 2.75 14.21
CA ARG A 144 2.41 3.67 13.46
C ARG A 144 3.61 3.02 12.76
N GLU A 145 3.57 1.72 12.47
CA GLU A 145 4.66 1.02 11.79
C GLU A 145 4.62 1.17 10.26
N TRP A 146 3.51 1.73 9.74
CA TRP A 146 3.38 2.12 8.34
C TRP A 146 2.42 3.31 8.20
N ALA A 147 2.46 3.99 7.06
CA ALA A 147 1.45 4.97 6.67
C ALA A 147 1.11 4.84 5.19
N ALA A 148 -0.15 5.08 4.86
CA ALA A 148 -0.60 5.12 3.48
C ALA A 148 -0.04 6.37 2.77
N THR A 149 0.51 6.17 1.58
CA THR A 149 1.06 7.23 0.72
C THR A 149 0.14 7.55 -0.44
N LEU A 150 -0.63 6.58 -0.91
CA LEU A 150 -1.59 6.75 -1.99
C LEU A 150 -2.77 5.78 -1.84
N LEU A 151 -3.88 6.12 -2.45
CA LEU A 151 -5.05 5.27 -2.57
C LEU A 151 -5.25 4.83 -4.01
N SER A 152 -5.49 3.54 -4.21
CA SER A 152 -6.02 2.98 -5.44
C SER A 152 -7.52 2.78 -5.27
N VAL A 153 -8.32 3.53 -6.01
CA VAL A 153 -9.78 3.52 -5.86
C VAL A 153 -10.41 2.65 -6.93
N TRP A 154 -11.23 1.69 -6.54
CA TRP A 154 -12.04 0.95 -7.49
C TRP A 154 -13.18 1.83 -7.98
N VAL A 155 -13.25 1.95 -9.30
CA VAL A 155 -14.29 2.68 -10.01
C VAL A 155 -14.99 1.77 -11.01
N GLN A 156 -16.16 2.21 -11.48
CA GLN A 156 -16.85 1.60 -12.60
C GLN A 156 -16.40 2.29 -13.89
N ALA A 157 -16.01 1.49 -14.90
CA ALA A 157 -15.62 2.00 -16.20
C ALA A 157 -16.57 1.49 -17.28
N TYR A 158 -16.91 2.35 -18.23
CA TYR A 158 -17.83 2.02 -19.30
C TYR A 158 -17.31 2.46 -20.66
N ASN A 159 -17.74 1.76 -21.71
CA ASN A 159 -17.44 2.13 -23.08
C ASN A 159 -18.40 3.23 -23.52
N THR A 160 -17.88 4.40 -23.89
CA THR A 160 -18.66 5.60 -24.24
C THR A 160 -19.40 5.49 -25.59
N ASN A 161 -19.02 4.54 -26.46
CA ASN A 161 -19.73 4.24 -27.69
C ASN A 161 -20.95 3.34 -27.48
N LEU A 162 -20.99 2.60 -26.33
CA LEU A 162 -22.04 1.61 -26.04
C LEU A 162 -23.00 2.03 -24.94
N ILE A 163 -22.59 2.94 -24.07
CA ILE A 163 -23.41 3.43 -22.95
C ILE A 163 -23.29 4.95 -22.89
N LYS A 164 -24.43 5.62 -22.83
CA LYS A 164 -24.50 7.06 -22.60
C LYS A 164 -24.38 7.36 -21.11
N LYS A 165 -23.84 8.53 -20.77
CA LYS A 165 -23.63 8.95 -19.37
C LYS A 165 -24.94 9.00 -18.58
N GLU A 166 -26.03 9.42 -19.21
CA GLU A 166 -27.38 9.52 -18.62
C GLU A 166 -28.01 8.15 -18.28
N ASP A 167 -27.53 7.06 -18.92
CA ASP A 167 -28.02 5.70 -18.73
C ASP A 167 -27.25 4.92 -17.64
N LEU A 168 -26.21 5.53 -17.04
CA LEU A 168 -25.40 4.87 -16.03
C LEU A 168 -26.18 4.54 -14.76
N PRO A 169 -25.88 3.41 -14.09
CA PRO A 169 -26.48 3.09 -12.81
C PRO A 169 -26.00 4.11 -11.75
N LYS A 170 -26.88 4.48 -10.85
CA LYS A 170 -26.60 5.42 -9.75
C LYS A 170 -26.32 4.70 -8.44
N THR A 171 -26.84 3.50 -8.31
CA THR A 171 -26.69 2.63 -7.12
C THR A 171 -26.35 1.20 -7.55
N TYR A 172 -25.85 0.40 -6.61
CA TYR A 172 -25.64 -1.04 -6.87
C TYR A 172 -26.95 -1.77 -7.16
N GLN A 173 -28.11 -1.30 -6.65
CA GLN A 173 -29.43 -1.86 -6.91
C GLN A 173 -29.84 -1.66 -8.37
N ASP A 174 -29.42 -0.59 -9.01
CA ASP A 174 -29.74 -0.32 -10.42
C ASP A 174 -29.09 -1.35 -11.36
N LEU A 175 -28.09 -2.10 -10.89
CA LEU A 175 -27.49 -3.23 -11.62
C LEU A 175 -28.43 -4.44 -11.75
N LEU A 176 -29.59 -4.44 -11.06
CA LEU A 176 -30.64 -5.43 -11.22
C LEU A 176 -31.52 -5.19 -12.47
N ASP A 177 -31.44 -4.00 -13.08
CA ASP A 177 -32.20 -3.68 -14.29
C ASP A 177 -31.79 -4.63 -15.44
N PRO A 178 -32.76 -5.26 -16.14
CA PRO A 178 -32.49 -6.17 -17.26
C PRO A 178 -31.67 -5.58 -18.40
N ARG A 179 -31.56 -4.25 -18.52
CA ARG A 179 -30.68 -3.57 -19.49
C ARG A 179 -29.21 -3.97 -19.35
N TRP A 180 -28.80 -4.43 -18.17
CA TRP A 180 -27.42 -4.86 -17.86
C TRP A 180 -27.13 -6.30 -18.20
N LYS A 181 -28.11 -7.09 -18.69
CA LYS A 181 -27.93 -8.49 -19.00
C LYS A 181 -26.84 -8.72 -20.03
N GLY A 182 -25.81 -9.48 -19.64
CA GLY A 182 -24.62 -9.78 -20.46
C GLY A 182 -23.67 -8.60 -20.66
N ARG A 183 -23.85 -7.47 -19.96
CA ARG A 183 -23.07 -6.26 -20.16
C ARG A 183 -22.10 -5.95 -19.02
N LEU A 184 -22.10 -6.72 -17.94
CA LEU A 184 -21.32 -6.46 -16.74
C LEU A 184 -20.03 -7.29 -16.73
N GLY A 185 -18.94 -6.67 -16.35
CA GLY A 185 -17.67 -7.35 -16.10
C GLY A 185 -17.08 -6.96 -14.74
N ILE A 186 -16.29 -7.87 -14.15
CA ILE A 186 -15.63 -7.66 -12.87
C ILE A 186 -14.26 -8.33 -12.86
N GLU A 187 -13.33 -7.85 -12.05
CA GLU A 187 -12.07 -8.56 -11.83
C GLU A 187 -12.30 -9.77 -10.92
N SER A 188 -11.64 -10.89 -11.21
CA SER A 188 -11.90 -12.19 -10.59
C SER A 188 -11.34 -12.35 -9.17
N LYS A 189 -10.53 -11.39 -8.68
CA LYS A 189 -9.86 -11.40 -7.37
C LYS A 189 -10.00 -10.08 -6.63
N VAL A 190 -11.24 -9.57 -6.53
CA VAL A 190 -11.55 -8.32 -5.81
C VAL A 190 -12.35 -8.57 -4.53
N GLN A 191 -12.02 -9.64 -3.82
CA GLN A 191 -12.68 -9.98 -2.55
C GLN A 191 -12.57 -8.86 -1.50
N GLU A 192 -11.52 -8.05 -1.53
CA GLU A 192 -11.38 -6.87 -0.64
C GLU A 192 -12.44 -5.80 -0.94
N TRP A 193 -12.65 -5.48 -2.22
CA TRP A 193 -13.70 -4.58 -2.64
C TRP A 193 -15.09 -5.13 -2.30
N TYR A 194 -15.32 -6.40 -2.66
CA TYR A 194 -16.59 -7.07 -2.43
C TYR A 194 -16.93 -7.12 -0.93
N SER A 195 -15.99 -7.54 -0.09
CA SER A 195 -16.21 -7.60 1.35
C SER A 195 -16.53 -6.25 1.96
N THR A 196 -15.82 -5.20 1.51
CA THR A 196 -16.03 -3.83 2.01
C THR A 196 -17.42 -3.31 1.64
N VAL A 197 -17.85 -3.47 0.37
CA VAL A 197 -19.19 -3.06 -0.10
C VAL A 197 -20.28 -3.86 0.61
N VAL A 198 -20.13 -5.19 0.68
CA VAL A 198 -21.12 -6.08 1.28
C VAL A 198 -21.27 -5.83 2.77
N THR A 199 -20.18 -5.60 3.48
CA THR A 199 -20.21 -5.30 4.93
C THR A 199 -20.90 -3.96 5.21
N ASP A 200 -20.62 -2.96 4.39
CA ASP A 200 -21.26 -1.64 4.52
C ASP A 200 -22.78 -1.69 4.28
N MET A 201 -23.22 -2.53 3.37
CA MET A 201 -24.66 -2.76 3.10
C MET A 201 -25.37 -3.60 4.17
N GLY A 202 -24.61 -4.23 5.07
CA GLY A 202 -25.03 -5.35 5.89
C GLY A 202 -24.81 -6.67 5.15
N GLU A 203 -23.97 -7.54 5.71
CA GLU A 203 -23.40 -8.72 5.06
C GLU A 203 -24.44 -9.57 4.29
N GLU A 204 -25.52 -9.97 4.96
CA GLU A 204 -26.56 -10.82 4.35
C GLU A 204 -27.25 -10.11 3.17
N LYS A 205 -27.59 -8.82 3.33
CA LYS A 205 -28.27 -8.03 2.32
C LYS A 205 -27.35 -7.79 1.11
N GLY A 206 -26.08 -7.47 1.34
CA GLY A 206 -25.10 -7.26 0.28
C GLY A 206 -24.83 -8.54 -0.52
N ILE A 207 -24.61 -9.68 0.15
CA ILE A 207 -24.43 -10.98 -0.51
C ILE A 207 -25.63 -11.31 -1.38
N ARG A 208 -26.84 -11.12 -0.87
CA ARG A 208 -28.09 -11.36 -1.63
C ARG A 208 -28.17 -10.49 -2.86
N LEU A 209 -27.87 -9.18 -2.73
CA LEU A 209 -27.87 -8.25 -3.86
C LEU A 209 -26.94 -8.71 -4.99
N PHE A 210 -25.69 -9.03 -4.69
CA PHE A 210 -24.75 -9.48 -5.72
C PHE A 210 -25.14 -10.82 -6.34
N ARG A 211 -25.73 -11.73 -5.55
CA ARG A 211 -26.30 -12.98 -6.07
C ARG A 211 -27.41 -12.70 -7.06
N ASP A 212 -28.35 -11.83 -6.71
CA ASP A 212 -29.48 -11.46 -7.58
C ASP A 212 -29.01 -10.80 -8.88
N ILE A 213 -27.97 -9.93 -8.81
CA ILE A 213 -27.38 -9.31 -10.01
C ILE A 213 -26.79 -10.39 -10.93
N VAL A 214 -26.01 -11.32 -10.36
CA VAL A 214 -25.40 -12.42 -11.16
C VAL A 214 -26.46 -13.33 -11.77
N GLU A 215 -27.49 -13.69 -11.00
CA GLU A 215 -28.56 -14.58 -11.47
C GLU A 215 -29.42 -13.94 -12.57
N ARG A 216 -29.69 -12.62 -12.47
CA ARG A 216 -30.53 -11.93 -13.44
C ARG A 216 -29.77 -11.49 -14.70
N ASN A 217 -28.59 -10.92 -14.52
CA ASN A 217 -27.88 -10.22 -15.57
C ASN A 217 -26.56 -10.86 -15.98
N GLY A 218 -26.03 -11.74 -15.16
CA GLY A 218 -24.68 -12.27 -15.34
C GLY A 218 -23.59 -11.23 -15.06
N ILE A 219 -22.45 -11.69 -14.59
CA ILE A 219 -21.23 -10.86 -14.47
C ILE A 219 -20.06 -11.66 -15.03
N SER A 220 -19.38 -11.13 -16.04
CA SER A 220 -18.23 -11.77 -16.66
C SER A 220 -16.98 -11.51 -15.80
N ALA A 221 -16.48 -12.53 -15.08
CA ALA A 221 -15.26 -12.41 -14.27
C ALA A 221 -14.00 -12.51 -15.16
N ARG A 222 -13.07 -11.54 -15.04
CA ARG A 222 -11.83 -11.46 -15.81
C ARG A 222 -10.63 -11.38 -14.89
N LYS A 223 -9.53 -12.05 -15.23
CA LYS A 223 -8.32 -12.06 -14.42
C LYS A 223 -7.41 -10.89 -14.80
N GLY A 224 -7.34 -9.91 -13.94
CA GLY A 224 -6.49 -8.72 -14.04
C GLY A 224 -7.25 -7.46 -14.46
N HIS A 225 -7.08 -6.39 -13.68
CA HIS A 225 -7.71 -5.09 -13.92
C HIS A 225 -7.34 -4.50 -15.29
N SER A 226 -6.07 -4.67 -15.73
CA SER A 226 -5.62 -4.18 -17.05
C SER A 226 -6.34 -4.88 -18.19
N LEU A 227 -6.55 -6.21 -18.10
CA LEU A 227 -7.33 -6.93 -19.10
C LEU A 227 -8.78 -6.44 -19.11
N LEU A 228 -9.42 -6.33 -17.96
CA LEU A 228 -10.80 -5.85 -17.86
C LEU A 228 -10.95 -4.44 -18.45
N ASN A 229 -10.03 -3.52 -18.12
CA ASN A 229 -10.01 -2.16 -18.67
C ASN A 229 -9.87 -2.17 -20.22
N ASN A 230 -8.99 -3.00 -20.76
CA ASN A 230 -8.82 -3.12 -22.22
C ASN A 230 -10.08 -3.72 -22.90
N MET A 231 -10.77 -4.65 -22.26
CA MET A 231 -12.04 -5.21 -22.76
C MET A 231 -13.15 -4.15 -22.76
N VAL A 232 -13.14 -3.21 -21.81
CA VAL A 232 -14.05 -2.05 -21.84
C VAL A 232 -13.74 -1.16 -23.05
N ILE A 233 -12.47 -0.85 -23.30
CA ILE A 233 -12.05 -0.05 -24.45
C ILE A 233 -12.47 -0.71 -25.77
N ALA A 234 -12.28 -2.03 -25.87
CA ALA A 234 -12.64 -2.81 -27.06
C ALA A 234 -14.17 -2.99 -27.23
N GLY A 235 -14.99 -2.66 -26.21
CA GLY A 235 -16.44 -2.86 -26.21
C GLY A 235 -16.89 -4.29 -25.92
N GLU A 236 -15.97 -5.20 -25.58
CA GLU A 236 -16.29 -6.60 -25.23
C GLU A 236 -16.99 -6.69 -23.86
N VAL A 237 -16.68 -5.76 -22.96
CA VAL A 237 -17.36 -5.56 -21.67
C VAL A 237 -17.87 -4.13 -21.65
N PRO A 238 -19.18 -3.89 -21.85
CA PRO A 238 -19.73 -2.54 -21.88
C PRO A 238 -19.55 -1.76 -20.57
N LEU A 239 -19.66 -2.44 -19.41
CA LEU A 239 -19.54 -1.84 -18.08
C LEU A 239 -18.71 -2.76 -17.16
N ALA A 240 -17.53 -2.31 -16.75
CA ALA A 240 -16.72 -2.95 -15.71
C ALA A 240 -17.08 -2.39 -14.34
N LEU A 241 -17.25 -3.27 -13.35
CA LEU A 241 -17.61 -2.89 -11.97
C LEU A 241 -16.38 -2.57 -11.11
N THR A 242 -15.20 -3.06 -11.50
CA THR A 242 -13.97 -2.89 -10.70
C THR A 242 -12.74 -2.74 -11.58
N VAL A 243 -12.31 -1.49 -11.78
CA VAL A 243 -10.97 -1.14 -12.28
C VAL A 243 -10.40 -0.06 -11.37
N TYR A 244 -9.10 0.12 -11.34
CA TYR A 244 -8.51 1.23 -10.60
C TYR A 244 -8.66 2.54 -11.37
N ASN A 245 -9.00 3.62 -10.69
CA ASN A 245 -9.34 4.93 -11.25
C ASN A 245 -8.32 5.46 -12.29
N TYR A 246 -7.03 5.27 -12.05
CA TYR A 246 -5.97 5.72 -12.96
C TYR A 246 -5.95 4.98 -14.30
N MET A 247 -6.51 3.77 -14.40
CA MET A 247 -6.52 3.00 -15.64
C MET A 247 -7.46 3.55 -16.71
N PRO A 248 -8.76 3.72 -16.44
CA PRO A 248 -9.67 4.34 -17.40
C PRO A 248 -9.35 5.82 -17.63
N GLN A 249 -8.85 6.55 -16.61
CA GLN A 249 -8.44 7.95 -16.78
C GLN A 249 -7.30 8.07 -17.79
N SER A 250 -6.21 7.32 -17.58
CA SER A 250 -5.08 7.33 -18.52
C SER A 250 -5.45 6.90 -19.94
N ALA A 251 -6.42 5.99 -20.12
CA ALA A 251 -6.90 5.59 -21.43
C ALA A 251 -7.78 6.67 -22.08
N LYS A 252 -8.66 7.31 -21.30
CA LYS A 252 -9.50 8.45 -21.72
C LYS A 252 -8.65 9.62 -22.21
N ASP A 253 -7.58 9.96 -21.48
CA ASP A 253 -6.68 11.06 -21.82
C ASP A 253 -5.92 10.81 -23.14
N LYS A 254 -5.79 9.54 -23.53
CA LYS A 254 -5.23 9.11 -24.83
C LYS A 254 -6.28 8.98 -25.93
N GLY A 255 -7.54 9.39 -25.67
CA GLY A 255 -8.63 9.37 -26.65
C GLY A 255 -9.33 8.03 -26.81
N ALA A 256 -9.12 7.06 -25.91
CA ALA A 256 -9.85 5.78 -25.95
C ALA A 256 -11.36 6.00 -25.62
N PRO A 257 -12.28 5.19 -26.18
CA PRO A 257 -13.71 5.30 -25.95
C PRO A 257 -14.12 4.71 -24.59
N ILE A 258 -13.57 5.25 -23.53
CA ILE A 258 -13.79 4.83 -22.13
C ILE A 258 -13.96 6.04 -21.24
N ASP A 259 -14.86 5.94 -20.27
CA ASP A 259 -14.97 6.88 -19.15
C ASP A 259 -15.31 6.10 -17.88
N TRP A 260 -15.30 6.77 -16.74
CA TRP A 260 -15.54 6.15 -15.45
C TRP A 260 -16.45 6.98 -14.55
N PHE A 261 -17.03 6.32 -13.59
CA PHE A 261 -17.87 6.91 -12.53
C PHE A 261 -17.73 6.08 -11.27
N VAL A 262 -18.40 6.49 -10.20
CA VAL A 262 -18.36 5.79 -8.93
C VAL A 262 -19.77 5.47 -8.45
N LEU A 263 -20.01 4.20 -8.13
CA LEU A 263 -21.15 3.78 -7.31
C LEU A 263 -20.77 3.91 -5.84
N GLU A 264 -21.61 4.58 -5.06
CA GLU A 264 -21.33 4.75 -3.64
C GLU A 264 -21.75 3.54 -2.78
N PRO A 265 -20.92 3.18 -1.80
CA PRO A 265 -19.64 3.82 -1.45
C PRO A 265 -18.53 3.49 -2.45
N ALA A 266 -17.62 4.45 -2.67
CA ALA A 266 -16.34 4.14 -3.30
C ALA A 266 -15.51 3.28 -2.35
N VAL A 267 -14.76 2.34 -2.88
CA VAL A 267 -13.82 1.54 -2.09
C VAL A 267 -12.41 1.85 -2.54
N ALA A 268 -11.53 2.11 -1.59
CA ALA A 268 -10.14 2.39 -1.84
C ALA A 268 -9.23 1.42 -1.10
N ARG A 269 -8.20 0.94 -1.79
CA ARG A 269 -7.09 0.21 -1.21
C ARG A 269 -5.94 1.16 -0.94
N ALA A 270 -5.50 1.22 0.31
CA ALA A 270 -4.32 1.99 0.66
C ALA A 270 -3.06 1.23 0.23
N ASN A 271 -2.12 1.95 -0.37
CA ASN A 271 -0.74 1.53 -0.54
C ASN A 271 0.11 2.45 0.33
N GLY A 272 1.04 1.88 1.07
CA GLY A 272 1.76 2.62 2.09
C GLY A 272 3.22 2.27 2.15
N ILE A 273 3.92 2.95 3.04
CA ILE A 273 5.34 2.77 3.30
C ILE A 273 5.56 2.39 4.76
N GLY A 274 6.43 1.41 4.99
CA GLY A 274 6.93 1.02 6.30
C GLY A 274 8.46 0.96 6.29
N ILE A 275 9.08 1.07 7.47
CA ILE A 275 10.53 0.96 7.65
C ILE A 275 10.82 -0.37 8.36
N ALA A 276 11.75 -1.15 7.80
CA ALA A 276 12.15 -2.41 8.41
C ALA A 276 12.76 -2.18 9.80
N ARG A 277 12.42 -3.03 10.78
CA ARG A 277 12.88 -2.92 12.16
C ARG A 277 14.40 -3.03 12.30
N ARG A 278 15.03 -3.71 11.37
CA ARG A 278 16.47 -3.88 11.29
C ARG A 278 17.04 -3.29 10.00
N ALA A 279 16.48 -2.15 9.58
CA ALA A 279 16.97 -1.42 8.42
C ALA A 279 18.45 -1.07 8.59
N PRO A 280 19.33 -1.40 7.61
CA PRO A 280 20.72 -0.98 7.62
C PRO A 280 20.92 0.53 7.56
N HIS A 281 19.97 1.27 6.92
CA HIS A 281 20.03 2.70 6.71
C HIS A 281 18.72 3.36 7.17
N PRO A 282 18.40 3.34 8.48
CA PRO A 282 17.09 3.74 8.99
C PRO A 282 16.78 5.22 8.82
N ASN A 283 17.81 6.09 8.86
CA ASN A 283 17.60 7.54 8.74
C ASN A 283 17.33 7.95 7.29
N ALA A 284 18.00 7.35 6.31
CA ALA A 284 17.72 7.57 4.89
C ALA A 284 16.32 7.05 4.53
N ALA A 285 15.92 5.90 5.07
CA ALA A 285 14.57 5.36 4.94
C ALA A 285 13.52 6.29 5.58
N ALA A 286 13.79 6.84 6.78
CA ALA A 286 12.88 7.76 7.46
C ALA A 286 12.74 9.10 6.72
N LEU A 287 13.82 9.62 6.16
CA LEU A 287 13.78 10.83 5.34
C LEU A 287 12.95 10.59 4.07
N PHE A 288 13.09 9.42 3.43
CA PHE A 288 12.27 9.04 2.27
C PHE A 288 10.82 8.78 2.64
N TYR A 289 10.56 8.21 3.82
CA TYR A 289 9.21 8.04 4.35
C TYR A 289 8.48 9.39 4.49
N ASP A 290 9.13 10.38 5.12
CA ASP A 290 8.56 11.73 5.23
C ASP A 290 8.41 12.41 3.86
N TYR A 291 9.37 12.21 2.96
CA TYR A 291 9.30 12.71 1.59
C TYR A 291 8.06 12.20 0.86
N MET A 292 7.77 10.90 0.93
CA MET A 292 6.58 10.29 0.30
C MET A 292 5.25 10.83 0.83
N LEU A 293 5.21 11.30 2.08
CA LEU A 293 4.02 11.88 2.70
C LEU A 293 3.91 13.40 2.52
N SER A 294 4.96 14.04 2.01
CA SER A 294 5.01 15.50 1.86
C SER A 294 4.03 16.00 0.80
N PRO A 295 3.48 17.22 0.94
CA PRO A 295 2.56 17.77 -0.05
C PRO A 295 3.11 17.81 -1.48
N ASP A 296 4.42 18.02 -1.66
CA ASP A 296 5.04 18.08 -2.98
C ASP A 296 5.01 16.74 -3.70
N VAL A 297 5.35 15.65 -3.00
CA VAL A 297 5.28 14.30 -3.56
C VAL A 297 3.83 13.84 -3.74
N GLN A 298 2.94 14.23 -2.85
CA GLN A 298 1.53 13.93 -2.99
C GLN A 298 0.89 14.62 -4.21
N LYS A 299 1.31 15.87 -4.55
CA LYS A 299 0.95 16.52 -5.82
C LYS A 299 1.50 15.77 -7.03
N LEU A 300 2.74 15.27 -6.94
CA LEU A 300 3.33 14.45 -7.99
C LEU A 300 2.55 13.15 -8.19
N LEU A 301 2.11 12.48 -7.11
CA LEU A 301 1.25 11.29 -7.19
C LEU A 301 -0.09 11.60 -7.88
N VAL A 302 -0.68 12.77 -7.60
CA VAL A 302 -1.91 13.21 -8.31
C VAL A 302 -1.65 13.38 -9.81
N SER A 303 -0.50 13.93 -10.22
CA SER A 303 -0.14 14.05 -11.65
C SER A 303 0.08 12.70 -12.35
N MET A 304 0.17 11.61 -11.59
CA MET A 304 0.22 10.22 -12.07
C MET A 304 -1.14 9.50 -11.92
N ASP A 305 -2.24 10.25 -11.74
CA ASP A 305 -3.61 9.74 -11.56
C ASP A 305 -3.85 8.96 -10.25
N TYR A 306 -2.93 9.00 -9.29
CA TYR A 306 -3.14 8.42 -7.96
C TYR A 306 -3.95 9.37 -7.07
N VAL A 307 -4.68 8.79 -6.12
CA VAL A 307 -5.40 9.56 -5.10
C VAL A 307 -4.49 9.79 -3.90
N PRO A 308 -4.22 11.05 -3.52
CA PRO A 308 -3.32 11.37 -2.43
C PRO A 308 -3.93 11.01 -1.07
N THR A 309 -3.08 10.75 -0.09
CA THR A 309 -3.50 10.59 1.32
C THR A 309 -3.34 11.87 2.14
N ASN A 310 -2.55 12.84 1.67
CA ASN A 310 -2.36 14.11 2.36
C ASN A 310 -3.49 15.09 1.99
N THR A 311 -4.27 15.49 2.98
CA THR A 311 -5.45 16.36 2.83
C THR A 311 -5.13 17.81 2.42
N ALA A 312 -3.86 18.21 2.51
CA ALA A 312 -3.41 19.51 1.97
C ALA A 312 -3.32 19.51 0.43
N VAL A 313 -3.45 18.36 -0.22
CA VAL A 313 -3.41 18.22 -1.68
C VAL A 313 -4.79 17.87 -2.20
N PRO A 314 -5.33 18.61 -3.19
CA PRO A 314 -6.63 18.31 -3.78
C PRO A 314 -6.68 16.90 -4.35
N SER A 315 -7.74 16.17 -4.00
CA SER A 315 -8.02 14.83 -4.56
C SER A 315 -8.61 14.95 -5.97
N PRO A 316 -8.30 14.04 -6.92
CA PRO A 316 -9.00 13.94 -8.19
C PRO A 316 -10.45 13.41 -8.05
N LEU A 317 -10.81 12.88 -6.88
CA LEU A 317 -12.18 12.43 -6.59
C LEU A 317 -13.04 13.59 -6.14
N ASP A 318 -14.37 13.48 -6.39
CA ASP A 318 -15.33 14.43 -5.82
C ASP A 318 -15.19 14.45 -4.28
N LYS A 319 -15.11 15.66 -3.72
CA LYS A 319 -14.98 15.89 -2.28
C LYS A 319 -16.15 15.36 -1.44
N ASN A 320 -17.32 15.21 -2.07
CA ASN A 320 -18.52 14.71 -1.40
C ASN A 320 -18.65 13.17 -1.50
N LEU A 321 -17.78 12.52 -2.26
CA LEU A 321 -17.81 11.08 -2.43
C LEU A 321 -17.49 10.36 -1.12
N ARG A 322 -18.37 9.46 -0.69
CA ARG A 322 -18.13 8.58 0.46
C ARG A 322 -17.14 7.49 0.08
N VAL A 323 -15.92 7.59 0.59
CA VAL A 323 -14.83 6.62 0.35
C VAL A 323 -14.64 5.75 1.57
N LEU A 324 -14.67 4.44 1.39
CA LEU A 324 -14.33 3.44 2.40
C LEU A 324 -12.94 2.89 2.11
N LEU A 325 -12.07 2.92 3.10
CA LEU A 325 -10.79 2.20 3.02
C LEU A 325 -11.02 0.72 3.33
N VAL A 326 -10.40 -0.16 2.56
CA VAL A 326 -10.27 -1.57 2.94
C VAL A 326 -9.60 -1.65 4.31
N ASP A 327 -10.24 -2.33 5.24
CA ASP A 327 -9.64 -2.63 6.54
C ASP A 327 -8.57 -3.73 6.36
N PRO A 328 -7.28 -3.44 6.56
CA PRO A 328 -6.21 -4.39 6.32
C PRO A 328 -6.24 -5.58 7.29
N ALA A 329 -6.71 -5.37 8.53
CA ALA A 329 -6.84 -6.45 9.51
C ALA A 329 -7.96 -7.41 9.10
N MET A 330 -9.13 -6.89 8.72
CA MET A 330 -10.23 -7.70 8.20
C MET A 330 -9.84 -8.45 6.92
N ALA A 331 -9.09 -7.80 6.01
CA ALA A 331 -8.63 -8.41 4.77
C ALA A 331 -7.73 -9.62 5.02
N LEU A 332 -6.91 -9.60 6.09
CA LEU A 332 -6.07 -10.73 6.49
C LEU A 332 -6.87 -11.80 7.25
N ASP A 333 -7.63 -11.40 8.28
CA ASP A 333 -8.27 -12.34 9.21
C ASP A 333 -9.44 -13.09 8.59
N GLN A 334 -10.10 -12.50 7.58
CA GLN A 334 -11.28 -13.08 6.93
C GLN A 334 -11.05 -13.40 5.45
N ILE A 335 -9.80 -13.50 5.01
CA ILE A 335 -9.45 -13.75 3.60
C ILE A 335 -10.16 -14.98 3.02
N ASP A 336 -10.17 -16.10 3.74
CA ASP A 336 -10.79 -17.34 3.30
C ASP A 336 -12.30 -17.24 3.23
N LYS A 337 -12.94 -16.56 4.19
CA LYS A 337 -14.38 -16.29 4.20
C LYS A 337 -14.78 -15.51 2.95
N TRP A 338 -14.11 -14.39 2.70
CA TRP A 338 -14.48 -13.49 1.63
C TRP A 338 -14.08 -14.02 0.26
N THR A 339 -12.98 -14.75 0.15
CA THR A 339 -12.60 -15.44 -1.09
C THR A 339 -13.67 -16.47 -1.46
N ARG A 340 -14.07 -17.35 -0.53
CA ARG A 340 -15.14 -18.32 -0.77
C ARG A 340 -16.47 -17.66 -1.12
N SER A 341 -16.88 -16.64 -0.36
CA SER A 341 -18.13 -15.93 -0.63
C SER A 341 -18.13 -15.28 -2.02
N TYR A 342 -17.03 -14.61 -2.40
CA TYR A 342 -16.87 -14.01 -3.72
C TYR A 342 -16.90 -15.04 -4.85
N GLU A 343 -16.18 -16.15 -4.68
CA GLU A 343 -16.20 -17.24 -5.64
C GLU A 343 -17.59 -17.82 -5.82
N ASP A 344 -18.30 -18.10 -4.74
CA ASP A 344 -19.61 -18.74 -4.77
C ASP A 344 -20.69 -17.82 -5.35
N VAL A 345 -20.61 -16.52 -5.10
CA VAL A 345 -21.59 -15.54 -5.54
C VAL A 345 -21.30 -15.05 -6.94
N VAL A 346 -20.03 -14.75 -7.27
CA VAL A 346 -19.65 -14.01 -8.48
C VAL A 346 -18.97 -14.93 -9.51
N THR A 347 -17.84 -15.56 -9.16
CA THR A 347 -16.99 -16.18 -10.19
C THR A 347 -17.50 -17.53 -10.67
N LYS A 348 -18.03 -18.38 -9.81
CA LYS A 348 -18.57 -19.72 -10.18
C LYS A 348 -19.90 -19.64 -10.93
N ARG A 349 -20.70 -18.60 -10.69
CA ARG A 349 -22.02 -18.41 -11.33
C ARG A 349 -21.96 -17.52 -12.56
N GLY A 350 -21.01 -16.57 -12.62
CA GLY A 350 -20.84 -15.62 -13.73
C GLY A 350 -20.19 -16.23 -14.99
N GLY A 351 -19.69 -17.44 -14.94
CA GLY A 351 -18.98 -18.12 -16.05
C GLY A 351 -19.85 -19.01 -16.96
N ARG A 352 -21.16 -18.77 -17.03
CA ARG A 352 -22.05 -19.47 -17.98
C ARG A 352 -22.50 -18.57 -19.10
#